data_2e23fe4f0eb8ed5ed76c865548a41e6a
#
_entry.id   2e23fe4f0eb8ed5ed76c865548a41e6a
#
_cell.length_a   1.000
_cell.length_b   1.000
_cell.length_c   1.000
_cell.angle_alpha   90.00
_cell.angle_beta   90.00
_cell.angle_gamma   90.00
#
_symmetry.space_group_name_H-M   'P 1'
#
loop_
_entity.id
_entity.type
_entity.pdbx_description
1 polymer ?
#
loop_
_entity_poly.entity_id
_entity_poly.type
_entity_poly.pdbx_seq_one_letter_code
_entity_poly.pdbx_strand_id
1 'polypeptide(L)'
;MPTILLGIPPDEVTAAQLAEIRALAPGHRVLVSRDHAEMEAALDDIEIVFDGFPRDLLARAPKLRWYQQGSAGVDWLLRHPELAAKDFILTNGSGIHAVPISEQIMAYCFALARELPSAVHAQRERRWARGEFNHVFELAGQTMLLIGVGAIGGRTAEIAKGIGMRVLGVRRNPEVAHPAVEAMYAPGRLLEALPLADWVVITAPYTPETKGMIGERELRAMKPTAYIVNIGRGATIQQAALVRALQEGWIRGAGLDVTDPEPLPADSPLWDMPNVIITPHTSGRTPRRPERAMALFLDNLGRYLRGEPMRNVV
;
A
#
# COMPACT_ATOMS: atom_id res chain seq x y z
N MET A 1 3.14 -26.91 25.43
CA MET A 1 3.78 -25.58 25.66
C MET A 1 3.32 -24.69 24.51
N PRO A 2 2.81 -23.48 24.79
CA PRO A 2 2.35 -22.60 23.72
C PRO A 2 3.47 -22.33 22.71
N THR A 3 3.10 -22.19 21.44
CA THR A 3 4.06 -22.06 20.34
C THR A 3 3.89 -20.71 19.65
N ILE A 4 5.00 -20.00 19.45
CA ILE A 4 5.13 -18.88 18.52
C ILE A 4 5.60 -19.43 17.20
N LEU A 5 4.77 -19.35 16.17
CA LEU A 5 5.12 -19.71 14.80
C LEU A 5 5.60 -18.49 14.04
N LEU A 6 6.80 -18.56 13.49
CA LEU A 6 7.30 -17.62 12.49
C LEU A 6 7.15 -18.28 11.11
N GLY A 7 6.10 -17.93 10.37
CA GLY A 7 5.76 -18.45 9.04
C GLY A 7 6.61 -17.82 7.93
N ILE A 8 7.91 -17.69 8.16
CA ILE A 8 8.90 -17.09 7.26
C ILE A 8 10.02 -18.08 6.95
N PRO A 9 10.79 -17.89 5.85
CA PRO A 9 11.98 -18.71 5.61
C PRO A 9 12.97 -18.62 6.77
N PRO A 10 13.63 -19.75 7.16
CA PRO A 10 14.59 -19.74 8.26
C PRO A 10 15.78 -18.78 8.07
N ASP A 11 16.16 -18.50 6.82
CA ASP A 11 17.21 -17.56 6.45
C ASP A 11 16.79 -16.06 6.52
N GLU A 12 15.49 -15.79 6.67
CA GLU A 12 14.96 -14.43 6.89
C GLU A 12 14.93 -14.04 8.38
N VAL A 13 15.30 -14.93 9.30
CA VAL A 13 15.37 -14.62 10.74
C VAL A 13 16.79 -14.81 11.25
N THR A 14 17.31 -13.80 11.94
CA THR A 14 18.66 -13.83 12.51
C THR A 14 18.69 -14.52 13.88
N ALA A 15 19.87 -15.05 14.26
CA ALA A 15 20.06 -15.62 15.60
C ALA A 15 19.76 -14.61 16.72
N ALA A 16 20.06 -13.32 16.52
CA ALA A 16 19.77 -12.25 17.47
C ALA A 16 18.26 -12.05 17.65
N GLN A 17 17.48 -12.04 16.55
CA GLN A 17 16.02 -11.94 16.61
C GLN A 17 15.39 -13.14 17.30
N LEU A 18 15.87 -14.36 17.05
CA LEU A 18 15.41 -15.56 17.75
C LEU A 18 15.73 -15.51 19.25
N ALA A 19 16.92 -15.02 19.62
CA ALA A 19 17.29 -14.83 21.02
C ALA A 19 16.38 -13.80 21.69
N GLU A 20 16.06 -12.69 21.03
CA GLU A 20 15.16 -11.66 21.55
C GLU A 20 13.72 -12.20 21.74
N ILE A 21 13.17 -12.94 20.77
CA ILE A 21 11.86 -13.57 20.91
C ILE A 21 11.83 -14.52 22.12
N ARG A 22 12.86 -15.36 22.27
CA ARG A 22 12.96 -16.31 23.41
C ARG A 22 13.10 -15.59 24.74
N ALA A 23 13.81 -14.46 24.78
CA ALA A 23 13.95 -13.64 25.98
C ALA A 23 12.63 -12.95 26.36
N LEU A 24 11.87 -12.46 25.37
CA LEU A 24 10.56 -11.85 25.60
C LEU A 24 9.51 -12.90 26.04
N ALA A 25 9.55 -14.10 25.46
CA ALA A 25 8.54 -15.14 25.66
C ALA A 25 9.16 -16.47 26.15
N PRO A 26 9.79 -16.52 27.37
CA PRO A 26 10.51 -17.72 27.85
C PRO A 26 9.60 -18.94 28.06
N GLY A 27 8.28 -18.71 28.19
CA GLY A 27 7.27 -19.77 28.30
C GLY A 27 6.79 -20.37 26.98
N HIS A 28 7.32 -19.91 25.83
CA HIS A 28 6.87 -20.35 24.51
C HIS A 28 7.98 -21.13 23.79
N ARG A 29 7.56 -22.15 23.04
CA ARG A 29 8.38 -22.74 21.97
C ARG A 29 8.38 -21.82 20.77
N VAL A 30 9.51 -21.60 20.10
CA VAL A 30 9.59 -20.86 18.84
C VAL A 30 9.81 -21.86 17.70
N LEU A 31 8.89 -21.87 16.72
CA LEU A 31 8.96 -22.66 15.50
C LEU A 31 9.13 -21.71 14.31
N VAL A 32 10.16 -21.90 13.50
CA VAL A 32 10.38 -21.17 12.24
C VAL A 32 10.16 -22.16 11.10
N SER A 33 9.09 -21.99 10.34
CA SER A 33 8.79 -22.89 9.23
C SER A 33 7.86 -22.24 8.22
N ARG A 34 8.03 -22.61 6.94
CA ARG A 34 7.04 -22.41 5.86
C ARG A 34 6.46 -23.73 5.35
N ASP A 35 6.88 -24.85 5.92
CA ASP A 35 6.36 -26.16 5.57
C ASP A 35 4.97 -26.36 6.18
N HIS A 36 4.00 -26.71 5.33
CA HIS A 36 2.60 -26.89 5.75
C HIS A 36 2.46 -28.04 6.76
N ALA A 37 3.18 -29.15 6.54
CA ALA A 37 3.08 -30.34 7.40
C ALA A 37 3.69 -30.08 8.79
N GLU A 38 4.81 -29.32 8.86
CA GLU A 38 5.40 -28.90 10.14
C GLU A 38 4.48 -27.97 10.93
N MET A 39 3.84 -27.02 10.22
CA MET A 39 2.85 -26.12 10.83
C MET A 39 1.63 -26.90 11.33
N GLU A 40 1.12 -27.85 10.54
CA GLU A 40 -0.02 -28.69 10.90
C GLU A 40 0.30 -29.59 12.09
N ALA A 41 1.50 -30.18 12.16
CA ALA A 41 1.95 -30.97 13.30
C ALA A 41 2.03 -30.18 14.62
N ALA A 42 2.20 -28.85 14.55
CA ALA A 42 2.25 -27.97 15.71
C ALA A 42 0.92 -27.29 16.02
N LEU A 43 -0.12 -27.50 15.22
CA LEU A 43 -1.35 -26.68 15.15
C LEU A 43 -2.05 -26.54 16.51
N ASP A 44 -2.11 -27.61 17.28
CA ASP A 44 -2.80 -27.64 18.58
C ASP A 44 -2.13 -26.81 19.68
N ASP A 45 -0.88 -26.41 19.44
CA ASP A 45 -0.10 -25.62 20.41
C ASP A 45 0.19 -24.19 19.92
N ILE A 46 -0.16 -23.84 18.68
CA ILE A 46 0.08 -22.50 18.14
C ILE A 46 -0.81 -21.47 18.83
N GLU A 47 -0.18 -20.53 19.54
CA GLU A 47 -0.84 -19.39 20.20
C GLU A 47 -0.61 -18.09 19.44
N ILE A 48 0.60 -17.87 18.94
CA ILE A 48 1.00 -16.64 18.26
C ILE A 48 1.58 -17.01 16.88
N VAL A 49 1.19 -16.26 15.86
CA VAL A 49 1.71 -16.40 14.50
C VAL A 49 2.26 -15.08 13.99
N PHE A 50 3.43 -15.16 13.38
CA PHE A 50 4.01 -14.09 12.59
C PHE A 50 4.12 -14.50 11.12
N ASP A 51 3.39 -13.80 10.25
CA ASP A 51 3.36 -13.96 8.78
C ASP A 51 3.03 -15.39 8.29
N GLY A 52 2.99 -15.61 6.99
CA GLY A 52 3.02 -16.87 6.25
C GLY A 52 2.15 -18.03 6.76
N PHE A 53 1.01 -17.79 7.41
CA PHE A 53 0.16 -18.85 7.93
C PHE A 53 -0.96 -19.23 6.93
N PRO A 54 -1.04 -20.51 6.47
CA PRO A 54 -2.07 -20.97 5.56
C PRO A 54 -3.49 -20.77 6.12
N ARG A 55 -4.45 -20.41 5.26
CA ARG A 55 -5.81 -20.08 5.67
C ARG A 55 -6.60 -21.26 6.23
N ASP A 56 -6.35 -22.46 5.68
CA ASP A 56 -6.92 -23.72 6.16
C ASP A 56 -6.43 -24.05 7.58
N LEU A 57 -5.15 -23.83 7.88
CA LEU A 57 -4.61 -23.98 9.23
C LEU A 57 -5.10 -22.88 10.17
N LEU A 58 -5.19 -21.64 9.69
CA LEU A 58 -5.74 -20.53 10.47
C LEU A 58 -7.18 -20.81 10.93
N ALA A 59 -8.00 -21.40 10.06
CA ALA A 59 -9.37 -21.80 10.42
C ALA A 59 -9.42 -22.86 11.53
N ARG A 60 -8.45 -23.80 11.53
CA ARG A 60 -8.41 -24.98 12.41
C ARG A 60 -7.64 -24.78 13.71
N ALA A 61 -6.74 -23.78 13.82
CA ALA A 61 -5.90 -23.56 14.99
C ALA A 61 -6.72 -23.27 16.27
N PRO A 62 -6.77 -24.20 17.26
CA PRO A 62 -7.74 -24.10 18.37
C PRO A 62 -7.28 -23.13 19.47
N LYS A 63 -5.97 -22.92 19.60
CA LYS A 63 -5.38 -22.06 20.66
C LYS A 63 -4.86 -20.73 20.14
N LEU A 64 -5.09 -20.41 18.84
CA LEU A 64 -4.60 -19.15 18.28
C LEU A 64 -5.23 -17.96 18.97
N ARG A 65 -4.39 -17.06 19.50
CA ARG A 65 -4.78 -15.82 20.18
C ARG A 65 -4.37 -14.58 19.40
N TRP A 66 -3.26 -14.64 18.66
CA TRP A 66 -2.77 -13.49 17.92
C TRP A 66 -2.10 -13.90 16.61
N TYR A 67 -2.50 -13.23 15.52
CA TYR A 67 -1.85 -13.34 14.22
C TYR A 67 -1.35 -11.96 13.78
N GLN A 68 -0.02 -11.79 13.69
CA GLN A 68 0.62 -10.63 13.08
C GLN A 68 0.86 -10.93 11.60
N GLN A 69 0.07 -10.31 10.72
CA GLN A 69 0.29 -10.39 9.28
C GLN A 69 1.42 -9.47 8.85
N GLY A 70 2.33 -9.95 7.99
CA GLY A 70 3.47 -9.18 7.48
C GLY A 70 3.12 -8.17 6.38
N SER A 71 1.91 -8.23 5.79
CA SER A 71 1.41 -7.25 4.83
C SER A 71 0.38 -6.32 5.46
N ALA A 72 0.11 -5.16 4.83
CA ALA A 72 -0.88 -4.21 5.33
C ALA A 72 -2.31 -4.56 4.91
N GLY A 73 -2.49 -5.17 3.72
CA GLY A 73 -3.81 -5.47 3.17
C GLY A 73 -4.49 -6.63 3.90
N VAL A 74 -5.70 -6.43 4.36
CA VAL A 74 -6.55 -7.43 5.06
C VAL A 74 -7.85 -7.72 4.31
N ASP A 75 -7.93 -7.33 3.05
CA ASP A 75 -9.09 -7.53 2.17
C ASP A 75 -9.44 -9.01 1.94
N TRP A 76 -8.53 -9.94 2.24
CA TRP A 76 -8.81 -11.36 2.26
C TRP A 76 -9.91 -11.75 3.29
N LEU A 77 -10.07 -10.99 4.39
CA LEU A 77 -11.15 -11.22 5.36
C LEU A 77 -12.54 -11.07 4.72
N LEU A 78 -12.69 -10.24 3.70
CA LEU A 78 -13.97 -10.09 2.98
C LEU A 78 -14.34 -11.37 2.21
N ARG A 79 -13.34 -12.21 1.87
CA ARG A 79 -13.53 -13.49 1.18
C ARG A 79 -13.58 -14.68 2.15
N HIS A 80 -13.27 -14.45 3.42
CA HIS A 80 -13.21 -15.45 4.49
C HIS A 80 -13.94 -14.97 5.75
N PRO A 81 -15.28 -14.77 5.68
CA PRO A 81 -16.06 -14.27 6.81
C PRO A 81 -16.00 -15.20 8.02
N GLU A 82 -15.78 -16.52 7.82
CA GLU A 82 -15.56 -17.51 8.87
C GLU A 82 -14.30 -17.23 9.69
N LEU A 83 -13.27 -16.66 9.08
CA LEU A 83 -12.04 -16.26 9.76
C LEU A 83 -12.19 -14.91 10.46
N ALA A 84 -12.98 -14.01 9.91
CA ALA A 84 -13.31 -12.73 10.53
C ALA A 84 -14.14 -12.90 11.82
N ALA A 85 -14.92 -13.99 11.91
CA ALA A 85 -15.72 -14.32 13.09
C ALA A 85 -14.95 -15.10 14.18
N LYS A 86 -13.71 -15.52 13.90
CA LYS A 86 -12.89 -16.30 14.85
C LYS A 86 -12.28 -15.39 15.92
N ASP A 87 -12.28 -15.89 17.16
CA ASP A 87 -11.75 -15.16 18.33
C ASP A 87 -10.22 -15.19 18.40
N PHE A 88 -9.57 -14.31 17.61
CA PHE A 88 -8.13 -14.01 17.72
C PHE A 88 -7.88 -12.55 17.36
N ILE A 89 -6.78 -11.99 17.86
CA ILE A 89 -6.37 -10.65 17.50
C ILE A 89 -5.61 -10.71 16.17
N LEU A 90 -6.05 -9.92 15.19
CA LEU A 90 -5.30 -9.71 13.95
C LEU A 90 -4.59 -8.37 14.01
N THR A 91 -3.29 -8.37 13.77
CA THR A 91 -2.53 -7.15 13.52
C THR A 91 -1.88 -7.23 12.14
N ASN A 92 -1.71 -6.09 11.48
CA ASN A 92 -1.16 -6.05 10.14
C ASN A 92 0.16 -5.26 10.05
N GLY A 93 0.84 -5.39 8.89
CA GLY A 93 2.09 -4.71 8.60
C GLY A 93 1.94 -3.23 8.19
N SER A 94 0.91 -2.53 8.64
CA SER A 94 0.72 -1.11 8.29
C SER A 94 1.92 -0.29 8.75
N GLY A 95 2.46 0.55 7.86
CA GLY A 95 3.64 1.38 8.12
C GLY A 95 4.96 0.81 7.60
N ILE A 96 5.15 -0.52 7.51
CA ILE A 96 6.43 -1.10 7.05
C ILE A 96 6.75 -0.76 5.59
N HIS A 97 5.73 -0.51 4.80
CA HIS A 97 5.84 -0.15 3.38
C HIS A 97 5.79 1.36 3.11
N ALA A 98 5.72 2.21 4.16
CA ALA A 98 5.57 3.65 3.98
C ALA A 98 6.70 4.27 3.15
N VAL A 99 7.95 3.84 3.40
CA VAL A 99 9.12 4.36 2.68
C VAL A 99 9.11 3.95 1.20
N PRO A 100 9.15 2.65 0.84
CA PRO A 100 9.26 2.25 -0.56
C PRO A 100 8.06 2.72 -1.39
N ILE A 101 6.84 2.71 -0.83
CA ILE A 101 5.66 3.13 -1.57
C ILE A 101 5.65 4.65 -1.78
N SER A 102 6.04 5.45 -0.79
CA SER A 102 6.15 6.90 -0.97
C SER A 102 7.22 7.27 -2.01
N GLU A 103 8.34 6.55 -2.05
CA GLU A 103 9.36 6.68 -3.08
C GLU A 103 8.83 6.31 -4.47
N GLN A 104 8.05 5.23 -4.59
CA GLN A 104 7.41 4.83 -5.85
C GLN A 104 6.39 5.87 -6.34
N ILE A 105 5.58 6.45 -5.45
CA ILE A 105 4.66 7.55 -5.79
C ILE A 105 5.45 8.72 -6.39
N MET A 106 6.53 9.13 -5.73
CA MET A 106 7.36 10.23 -6.21
C MET A 106 8.08 9.89 -7.50
N ALA A 107 8.48 8.62 -7.70
CA ALA A 107 9.07 8.16 -8.96
C ALA A 107 8.07 8.31 -10.13
N TYR A 108 6.79 7.96 -9.95
CA TYR A 108 5.75 8.25 -10.96
C TYR A 108 5.64 9.74 -11.23
N CYS A 109 5.56 10.56 -10.17
CA CYS A 109 5.44 12.01 -10.32
C CYS A 109 6.62 12.59 -11.10
N PHE A 110 7.85 12.25 -10.74
CA PHE A 110 9.03 12.72 -11.46
C PHE A 110 9.09 12.18 -12.88
N ALA A 111 8.82 10.89 -13.10
CA ALA A 111 8.87 10.27 -14.42
C ALA A 111 7.87 10.92 -15.40
N LEU A 112 6.64 11.16 -14.96
CA LEU A 112 5.59 11.79 -15.77
C LEU A 112 5.87 13.29 -15.97
N ALA A 113 6.28 14.02 -14.93
CA ALA A 113 6.60 15.45 -15.03
C ALA A 113 7.80 15.73 -15.95
N ARG A 114 8.73 14.78 -16.05
CA ARG A 114 9.96 14.93 -16.87
C ARG A 114 9.89 14.14 -18.18
N GLU A 115 8.71 13.59 -18.54
CA GLU A 115 8.48 12.80 -19.76
C GLU A 115 9.49 11.65 -19.95
N LEU A 116 9.93 11.02 -18.83
CA LEU A 116 10.90 9.92 -18.89
C LEU A 116 10.44 8.71 -19.70
N PRO A 117 9.15 8.31 -19.74
CA PRO A 117 8.70 7.24 -20.63
C PRO A 117 9.00 7.52 -22.10
N SER A 118 8.74 8.76 -22.57
CA SER A 118 9.04 9.19 -23.94
C SER A 118 10.55 9.21 -24.21
N ALA A 119 11.36 9.64 -23.23
CA ALA A 119 12.81 9.63 -23.33
C ALA A 119 13.36 8.21 -23.48
N VAL A 120 12.86 7.25 -22.65
CA VAL A 120 13.24 5.84 -22.72
C VAL A 120 12.82 5.22 -24.07
N HIS A 121 11.65 5.58 -24.58
CA HIS A 121 11.21 5.13 -25.92
C HIS A 121 12.14 5.64 -27.00
N ALA A 122 12.41 6.94 -27.07
CA ALA A 122 13.33 7.54 -28.05
C ALA A 122 14.76 6.95 -27.95
N GLN A 123 15.25 6.67 -26.72
CA GLN A 123 16.54 6.00 -26.49
C GLN A 123 16.58 4.60 -27.14
N ARG A 124 15.50 3.81 -27.00
CA ARG A 124 15.40 2.46 -27.62
C ARG A 124 15.46 2.55 -29.14
N GLU A 125 14.90 3.61 -29.72
CA GLU A 125 14.92 3.89 -31.16
C GLU A 125 16.24 4.59 -31.60
N ARG A 126 17.17 4.85 -30.70
CA ARG A 126 18.43 5.57 -30.95
C ARG A 126 18.21 6.97 -31.51
N ARG A 127 17.14 7.64 -31.12
CA ARG A 127 16.78 9.00 -31.54
C ARG A 127 17.15 10.03 -30.46
N TRP A 128 17.86 11.10 -30.88
CA TRP A 128 18.12 12.27 -30.04
C TRP A 128 16.96 13.26 -30.18
N ALA A 129 15.85 12.99 -29.47
CA ALA A 129 14.53 13.59 -29.68
C ALA A 129 14.32 14.94 -28.98
N ARG A 130 15.33 15.82 -28.90
CA ARG A 130 15.31 17.07 -28.10
C ARG A 130 14.06 17.94 -28.32
N GLY A 131 13.51 17.98 -29.52
CA GLY A 131 12.35 18.81 -29.87
C GLY A 131 11.00 18.22 -29.49
N GLU A 132 10.94 17.01 -28.95
CA GLU A 132 9.69 16.29 -28.63
C GLU A 132 9.25 16.50 -27.16
N PHE A 133 10.11 17.07 -26.27
CA PHE A 133 9.89 17.24 -24.85
C PHE A 133 9.32 18.63 -24.52
N ASN A 134 8.12 18.92 -25.05
CA ASN A 134 7.52 20.26 -24.94
C ASN A 134 6.57 20.41 -23.71
N HIS A 135 6.37 19.33 -22.96
CA HIS A 135 5.42 19.31 -21.86
C HIS A 135 6.04 18.97 -20.52
N VAL A 136 7.39 19.04 -20.44
CA VAL A 136 8.09 18.91 -19.15
C VAL A 136 7.77 20.08 -18.23
N PHE A 137 7.60 19.80 -16.95
CA PHE A 137 7.28 20.82 -15.94
C PHE A 137 7.94 20.46 -14.59
N GLU A 138 7.85 21.38 -13.64
CA GLU A 138 8.37 21.22 -12.27
C GLU A 138 7.25 20.81 -11.31
N LEU A 139 7.57 19.98 -10.32
CA LEU A 139 6.62 19.61 -9.26
C LEU A 139 6.48 20.71 -8.20
N ALA A 140 7.53 21.54 -8.02
CA ALA A 140 7.47 22.65 -7.10
C ALA A 140 6.31 23.61 -7.46
N GLY A 141 5.55 24.03 -6.46
CA GLY A 141 4.35 24.87 -6.63
C GLY A 141 3.09 24.13 -7.05
N GLN A 142 3.17 22.85 -7.45
CA GLN A 142 1.99 22.05 -7.77
C GLN A 142 1.28 21.54 -6.51
N THR A 143 0.01 21.19 -6.65
CA THR A 143 -0.84 20.70 -5.56
C THR A 143 -1.02 19.18 -5.69
N MET A 144 -0.64 18.44 -4.64
CA MET A 144 -0.91 17.01 -4.49
C MET A 144 -2.09 16.79 -3.55
N LEU A 145 -3.10 16.06 -3.99
CA LEU A 145 -4.21 15.57 -3.16
C LEU A 145 -3.98 14.11 -2.82
N LEU A 146 -3.82 13.82 -1.53
CA LEU A 146 -3.66 12.46 -1.00
C LEU A 146 -5.02 11.92 -0.54
N ILE A 147 -5.55 10.94 -1.23
CA ILE A 147 -6.74 10.21 -0.79
C ILE A 147 -6.28 9.07 0.13
N GLY A 148 -6.37 9.33 1.44
CA GLY A 148 -5.77 8.54 2.50
C GLY A 148 -4.48 9.17 3.04
N VAL A 149 -4.54 9.73 4.27
CA VAL A 149 -3.36 10.28 4.97
C VAL A 149 -3.07 9.37 6.18
N GLY A 150 -2.63 8.15 5.88
CA GLY A 150 -2.09 7.19 6.82
C GLY A 150 -0.56 7.18 6.77
N ALA A 151 0.08 6.05 7.10
CA ALA A 151 1.55 5.94 7.10
C ALA A 151 2.18 6.23 5.72
N ILE A 152 1.59 5.71 4.63
CA ILE A 152 2.07 5.94 3.27
C ILE A 152 1.80 7.39 2.85
N GLY A 153 0.54 7.82 2.93
CA GLY A 153 0.15 9.17 2.52
C GLY A 153 0.85 10.26 3.34
N GLY A 154 1.00 10.06 4.66
CA GLY A 154 1.75 10.98 5.51
C GLY A 154 3.22 11.10 5.09
N ARG A 155 3.88 9.97 4.84
CA ARG A 155 5.27 9.99 4.35
C ARG A 155 5.38 10.61 2.95
N THR A 156 4.42 10.35 2.07
CA THR A 156 4.35 11.01 0.76
C THR A 156 4.17 12.53 0.90
N ALA A 157 3.31 12.97 1.83
CA ALA A 157 3.10 14.39 2.13
C ALA A 157 4.41 15.09 2.56
N GLU A 158 5.19 14.45 3.43
CA GLU A 158 6.48 14.97 3.87
C GLU A 158 7.45 15.19 2.71
N ILE A 159 7.56 14.20 1.80
CA ILE A 159 8.45 14.28 0.64
C ILE A 159 7.95 15.36 -0.33
N ALA A 160 6.65 15.36 -0.66
CA ALA A 160 6.05 16.32 -1.58
C ALA A 160 6.22 17.77 -1.07
N LYS A 161 5.96 18.00 0.23
CA LYS A 161 6.22 19.30 0.86
C LYS A 161 7.69 19.68 0.81
N GLY A 162 8.60 18.70 1.03
CA GLY A 162 10.06 18.91 1.01
C GLY A 162 10.58 19.36 -0.35
N ILE A 163 9.91 19.04 -1.45
CA ILE A 163 10.24 19.50 -2.81
C ILE A 163 9.39 20.70 -3.27
N GLY A 164 8.69 21.37 -2.35
CA GLY A 164 7.95 22.59 -2.64
C GLY A 164 6.53 22.41 -3.18
N MET A 165 5.93 21.22 -3.11
CA MET A 165 4.52 21.02 -3.46
C MET A 165 3.60 21.47 -2.32
N ARG A 166 2.38 21.93 -2.66
CA ARG A 166 1.26 22.04 -1.73
C ARG A 166 0.62 20.66 -1.56
N VAL A 167 0.25 20.30 -0.34
CA VAL A 167 -0.36 19.01 -0.07
C VAL A 167 -1.72 19.18 0.58
N LEU A 168 -2.73 18.57 -0.02
CA LEU A 168 -4.09 18.42 0.49
C LEU A 168 -4.33 16.96 0.84
N GLY A 169 -5.23 16.69 1.80
CA GLY A 169 -5.52 15.34 2.22
C GLY A 169 -7.02 15.05 2.29
N VAL A 170 -7.38 13.78 2.06
CA VAL A 170 -8.72 13.25 2.34
C VAL A 170 -8.58 12.07 3.30
N ARG A 171 -9.31 12.08 4.42
CA ARG A 171 -9.34 10.98 5.39
C ARG A 171 -10.66 10.95 6.17
N ARG A 172 -10.99 9.78 6.77
CA ARG A 172 -12.25 9.58 7.53
C ARG A 172 -12.40 10.55 8.70
N ASN A 173 -11.32 10.82 9.42
CA ASN A 173 -11.32 11.81 10.49
C ASN A 173 -10.46 13.02 10.07
N PRO A 174 -11.04 14.06 9.47
CA PRO A 174 -10.31 15.22 8.97
C PRO A 174 -9.73 16.11 10.08
N GLU A 175 -10.22 15.99 11.31
CA GLU A 175 -9.71 16.75 12.47
C GLU A 175 -8.29 16.30 12.89
N VAL A 176 -7.88 15.09 12.50
CA VAL A 176 -6.52 14.63 12.75
C VAL A 176 -5.58 15.26 11.73
N ALA A 177 -4.94 16.36 12.11
CA ALA A 177 -3.99 17.09 11.29
C ALA A 177 -2.72 16.28 10.99
N HIS A 178 -2.04 16.61 9.89
CA HIS A 178 -0.71 16.14 9.56
C HIS A 178 0.18 17.35 9.22
N PRO A 179 1.40 17.48 9.78
CA PRO A 179 2.23 18.71 9.64
C PRO A 179 2.60 19.07 8.19
N ALA A 180 2.59 18.08 7.29
CA ALA A 180 2.89 18.28 5.87
C ALA A 180 1.64 18.52 5.01
N VAL A 181 0.42 18.51 5.56
CA VAL A 181 -0.84 18.68 4.84
C VAL A 181 -1.45 20.02 5.21
N GLU A 182 -1.70 20.86 4.20
CA GLU A 182 -2.22 22.22 4.35
C GLU A 182 -3.71 22.23 4.73
N ALA A 183 -4.51 21.37 4.08
CA ALA A 183 -5.94 21.25 4.38
C ALA A 183 -6.37 19.78 4.29
N MET A 184 -7.26 19.39 5.21
CA MET A 184 -7.80 18.03 5.30
C MET A 184 -9.29 18.05 5.01
N TYR A 185 -9.75 17.13 4.15
CA TYR A 185 -11.15 16.98 3.75
C TYR A 185 -11.71 15.66 4.26
N ALA A 186 -13.00 15.66 4.59
CA ALA A 186 -13.75 14.42 4.77
C ALA A 186 -14.00 13.73 3.40
N PRO A 187 -14.19 12.39 3.34
CA PRO A 187 -14.46 11.69 2.09
C PRO A 187 -15.64 12.25 1.29
N GLY A 188 -16.71 12.68 1.95
CA GLY A 188 -17.88 13.30 1.31
C GLY A 188 -17.61 14.65 0.63
N ARG A 189 -16.44 15.26 0.87
CA ARG A 189 -15.99 16.50 0.25
C ARG A 189 -14.91 16.32 -0.81
N LEU A 190 -14.74 15.07 -1.30
CA LEU A 190 -13.73 14.75 -2.32
C LEU A 190 -13.86 15.63 -3.57
N LEU A 191 -15.09 15.85 -4.05
CA LEU A 191 -15.35 16.66 -5.24
C LEU A 191 -14.99 18.16 -5.08
N GLU A 192 -14.87 18.65 -3.86
CA GLU A 192 -14.38 20.02 -3.61
C GLU A 192 -12.85 20.08 -3.71
N ALA A 193 -12.16 19.00 -3.39
CA ALA A 193 -10.69 18.95 -3.38
C ALA A 193 -10.10 18.60 -4.77
N LEU A 194 -10.78 17.77 -5.57
CA LEU A 194 -10.29 17.31 -6.86
C LEU A 194 -9.92 18.45 -7.84
N PRO A 195 -10.72 19.51 -8.01
CA PRO A 195 -10.39 20.63 -8.92
C PRO A 195 -9.15 21.42 -8.50
N LEU A 196 -8.72 21.30 -7.25
CA LEU A 196 -7.56 22.01 -6.71
C LEU A 196 -6.24 21.30 -7.03
N ALA A 197 -6.31 19.99 -7.33
CA ALA A 197 -5.16 19.12 -7.43
C ALA A 197 -4.57 19.05 -8.85
N ASP A 198 -3.25 19.06 -8.94
CA ASP A 198 -2.48 18.70 -10.12
C ASP A 198 -2.10 17.22 -10.11
N TRP A 199 -2.02 16.64 -8.90
CA TRP A 199 -1.75 15.24 -8.65
C TRP A 199 -2.77 14.68 -7.66
N VAL A 200 -3.47 13.62 -8.05
CA VAL A 200 -4.39 12.87 -7.18
C VAL A 200 -3.75 11.52 -6.88
N VAL A 201 -3.45 11.25 -5.62
CA VAL A 201 -2.72 10.04 -5.20
C VAL A 201 -3.58 9.22 -4.26
N ILE A 202 -3.86 7.97 -4.62
CA ILE A 202 -4.70 7.06 -3.84
C ILE A 202 -3.82 6.15 -3.00
N THR A 203 -3.87 6.35 -1.68
CA THR A 203 -3.21 5.53 -0.65
C THR A 203 -4.21 4.96 0.36
N ALA A 204 -5.51 5.19 0.11
CA ALA A 204 -6.58 4.65 0.95
C ALA A 204 -6.67 3.11 0.83
N PRO A 205 -7.03 2.40 1.92
CA PRO A 205 -7.28 0.97 1.86
C PRO A 205 -8.56 0.68 1.05
N TYR A 206 -8.66 -0.55 0.53
CA TYR A 206 -9.88 -1.04 -0.08
C TYR A 206 -10.90 -1.41 1.00
N THR A 207 -12.07 -0.80 0.91
CA THR A 207 -13.24 -1.06 1.74
C THR A 207 -14.50 -0.96 0.88
N PRO A 208 -15.67 -1.37 1.36
CA PRO A 208 -16.93 -1.13 0.64
C PRO A 208 -17.12 0.34 0.22
N GLU A 209 -16.71 1.29 1.08
CA GLU A 209 -16.86 2.74 0.83
C GLU A 209 -15.84 3.28 -0.19
N THR A 210 -14.68 2.64 -0.33
CA THR A 210 -13.64 3.07 -1.28
C THR A 210 -13.69 2.31 -2.60
N LYS A 211 -14.53 1.28 -2.71
CA LYS A 211 -14.76 0.56 -3.96
C LYS A 211 -15.35 1.49 -5.02
N GLY A 212 -14.63 1.66 -6.15
CA GLY A 212 -15.07 2.49 -7.27
C GLY A 212 -15.28 3.96 -6.91
N MET A 213 -14.65 4.46 -5.84
CA MET A 213 -14.82 5.84 -5.36
C MET A 213 -14.33 6.88 -6.37
N ILE A 214 -13.46 6.49 -7.30
CA ILE A 214 -13.05 7.31 -8.43
C ILE A 214 -13.71 6.75 -9.68
N GLY A 215 -14.80 7.40 -10.08
CA GLY A 215 -15.54 7.11 -11.30
C GLY A 215 -15.48 8.26 -12.31
N GLU A 216 -16.36 8.24 -13.31
CA GLU A 216 -16.44 9.28 -14.34
C GLU A 216 -16.62 10.67 -13.72
N ARG A 217 -17.48 10.81 -12.72
CA ARG A 217 -17.78 12.08 -12.06
C ARG A 217 -16.54 12.68 -11.39
N GLU A 218 -15.78 11.87 -10.69
CA GLU A 218 -14.56 12.29 -9.99
C GLU A 218 -13.45 12.62 -10.97
N LEU A 219 -13.26 11.79 -12.02
CA LEU A 219 -12.28 12.02 -13.08
C LEU A 219 -12.57 13.31 -13.86
N ARG A 220 -13.84 13.61 -14.17
CA ARG A 220 -14.25 14.86 -14.80
C ARG A 220 -14.11 16.09 -13.89
N ALA A 221 -14.10 15.90 -12.57
CA ALA A 221 -13.89 16.98 -11.62
C ALA A 221 -12.40 17.34 -11.46
N MET A 222 -11.48 16.50 -11.93
CA MET A 222 -10.04 16.80 -11.94
C MET A 222 -9.70 17.85 -13.00
N LYS A 223 -8.54 18.48 -12.87
CA LYS A 223 -8.03 19.36 -13.94
C LYS A 223 -7.65 18.50 -15.17
N PRO A 224 -7.86 19.00 -16.39
CA PRO A 224 -7.40 18.30 -17.61
C PRO A 224 -5.87 18.12 -17.64
N THR A 225 -5.14 18.90 -16.87
CA THR A 225 -3.69 18.79 -16.70
C THR A 225 -3.28 17.87 -15.55
N ALA A 226 -4.23 17.34 -14.77
CA ALA A 226 -3.92 16.56 -13.59
C ALA A 226 -3.53 15.11 -13.94
N TYR A 227 -2.76 14.52 -13.04
CA TYR A 227 -2.37 13.12 -13.06
C TYR A 227 -3.00 12.36 -11.88
N ILE A 228 -3.27 11.07 -12.08
CA ILE A 228 -3.73 10.18 -11.02
C ILE A 228 -2.67 9.11 -10.75
N VAL A 229 -2.40 8.83 -9.48
CA VAL A 229 -1.50 7.75 -9.05
C VAL A 229 -2.26 6.81 -8.13
N ASN A 230 -2.27 5.52 -8.45
CA ASN A 230 -2.89 4.50 -7.60
C ASN A 230 -1.89 3.45 -7.16
N ILE A 231 -1.66 3.40 -5.85
CA ILE A 231 -0.83 2.38 -5.17
C ILE A 231 -1.65 1.60 -4.12
N GLY A 232 -2.94 1.89 -3.98
CA GLY A 232 -3.81 1.25 -3.00
C GLY A 232 -4.33 -0.10 -3.49
N ARG A 233 -5.48 -0.07 -4.17
CA ARG A 233 -6.08 -1.23 -4.87
C ARG A 233 -6.71 -0.77 -6.17
N GLY A 234 -6.61 -1.58 -7.23
CA GLY A 234 -7.16 -1.28 -8.54
C GLY A 234 -8.64 -0.92 -8.47
N ALA A 235 -9.43 -1.71 -7.77
CA ALA A 235 -10.87 -1.54 -7.62
C ALA A 235 -11.32 -0.24 -6.88
N THR A 236 -10.42 0.61 -6.42
CA THR A 236 -10.74 1.96 -5.94
C THR A 236 -11.05 2.93 -7.09
N ILE A 237 -10.58 2.63 -8.29
CA ILE A 237 -10.92 3.34 -9.53
C ILE A 237 -11.79 2.44 -10.40
N GLN A 238 -12.82 3.01 -11.01
CA GLN A 238 -13.57 2.34 -12.07
C GLN A 238 -12.70 2.33 -13.33
N GLN A 239 -12.03 1.20 -13.62
CA GLN A 239 -10.99 1.11 -14.65
C GLN A 239 -11.49 1.54 -16.02
N ALA A 240 -12.73 1.18 -16.41
CA ALA A 240 -13.31 1.61 -17.67
C ALA A 240 -13.46 3.15 -17.76
N ALA A 241 -13.80 3.81 -16.67
CA ALA A 241 -13.86 5.26 -16.61
C ALA A 241 -12.46 5.90 -16.71
N LEU A 242 -11.45 5.28 -16.07
CA LEU A 242 -10.06 5.73 -16.16
C LEU A 242 -9.53 5.64 -17.60
N VAL A 243 -9.79 4.52 -18.29
CA VAL A 243 -9.40 4.33 -19.70
C VAL A 243 -10.01 5.43 -20.57
N ARG A 244 -11.32 5.68 -20.43
CA ARG A 244 -12.01 6.76 -21.16
C ARG A 244 -11.44 8.13 -20.81
N ALA A 245 -11.19 8.42 -19.55
CA ALA A 245 -10.63 9.69 -19.09
C ALA A 245 -9.27 9.99 -19.72
N LEU A 246 -8.43 8.97 -19.87
CA LEU A 246 -7.11 9.09 -20.50
C LEU A 246 -7.23 9.25 -22.02
N GLN A 247 -8.13 8.49 -22.67
CA GLN A 247 -8.36 8.55 -24.11
C GLN A 247 -9.00 9.87 -24.57
N GLU A 248 -9.95 10.36 -23.80
CA GLU A 248 -10.69 11.59 -24.10
C GLU A 248 -10.03 12.85 -23.51
N GLY A 249 -8.90 12.70 -22.78
CA GLY A 249 -8.14 13.81 -22.23
C GLY A 249 -8.82 14.53 -21.07
N TRP A 250 -9.65 13.83 -20.27
CA TRP A 250 -10.22 14.42 -19.05
C TRP A 250 -9.15 14.65 -17.99
N ILE A 251 -8.12 13.80 -18.01
CA ILE A 251 -6.91 13.92 -17.20
C ILE A 251 -5.68 13.69 -18.07
N ARG A 252 -4.52 14.16 -17.62
CA ARG A 252 -3.31 14.13 -18.43
C ARG A 252 -2.61 12.78 -18.46
N GLY A 253 -2.63 12.01 -17.36
CA GLY A 253 -1.94 10.72 -17.31
C GLY A 253 -2.13 10.00 -15.98
N ALA A 254 -1.51 8.81 -15.88
CA ALA A 254 -1.64 7.97 -14.71
C ALA A 254 -0.34 7.20 -14.35
N GLY A 255 -0.14 6.98 -13.03
CA GLY A 255 0.84 6.02 -12.47
C GLY A 255 0.10 4.93 -11.73
N LEU A 256 0.19 3.68 -12.17
CA LEU A 256 -0.60 2.57 -11.67
C LEU A 256 0.30 1.43 -11.20
N ASP A 257 0.31 1.17 -9.88
CA ASP A 257 0.93 -0.05 -9.34
C ASP A 257 -0.09 -1.18 -9.20
N VAL A 258 -1.38 -0.84 -9.25
CA VAL A 258 -2.52 -1.75 -9.10
C VAL A 258 -3.59 -1.48 -10.16
N THR A 259 -4.28 -2.54 -10.60
CA THR A 259 -5.33 -2.50 -11.63
C THR A 259 -6.53 -3.35 -11.23
N ASP A 260 -7.65 -3.25 -11.96
CA ASP A 260 -8.81 -4.11 -11.79
C ASP A 260 -9.39 -4.49 -13.16
N PRO A 261 -9.24 -5.77 -13.60
CA PRO A 261 -8.65 -6.89 -12.86
C PRO A 261 -7.12 -6.82 -12.70
N GLU A 262 -6.60 -7.62 -11.79
CA GLU A 262 -5.17 -7.84 -11.57
C GLU A 262 -4.87 -9.35 -11.64
N PRO A 263 -3.96 -9.82 -12.55
CA PRO A 263 -3.12 -9.02 -13.48
C PRO A 263 -3.94 -8.25 -14.52
N LEU A 264 -3.38 -7.12 -15.00
CA LEU A 264 -3.98 -6.35 -16.10
C LEU A 264 -4.01 -7.22 -17.37
N PRO A 265 -5.19 -7.38 -18.03
CA PRO A 265 -5.30 -8.14 -19.26
C PRO A 265 -4.36 -7.63 -20.36
N ALA A 266 -3.84 -8.56 -21.19
CA ALA A 266 -2.87 -8.25 -22.23
C ALA A 266 -3.42 -7.34 -23.36
N ASP A 267 -4.74 -7.32 -23.54
CA ASP A 267 -5.47 -6.49 -24.49
C ASP A 267 -5.93 -5.15 -23.92
N SER A 268 -5.55 -4.82 -22.68
CA SER A 268 -5.90 -3.55 -22.08
C SER A 268 -5.24 -2.38 -22.82
N PRO A 269 -6.02 -1.34 -23.20
CA PRO A 269 -5.44 -0.17 -23.88
C PRO A 269 -4.46 0.62 -23.00
N LEU A 270 -4.45 0.41 -21.70
CA LEU A 270 -3.52 1.09 -20.79
C LEU A 270 -2.05 0.78 -21.09
N TRP A 271 -1.75 -0.40 -21.70
CA TRP A 271 -0.38 -0.79 -22.07
C TRP A 271 0.25 0.12 -23.12
N ASP A 272 -0.56 0.63 -24.05
CA ASP A 272 -0.09 1.41 -25.20
C ASP A 272 -0.19 2.93 -24.98
N MET A 273 -0.67 3.38 -23.82
CA MET A 273 -0.81 4.79 -23.50
C MET A 273 0.53 5.42 -23.08
N PRO A 274 1.09 6.39 -23.83
CA PRO A 274 2.40 6.99 -23.55
C PRO A 274 2.43 7.83 -22.27
N ASN A 275 1.26 8.23 -21.76
CA ASN A 275 1.05 9.01 -20.56
C ASN A 275 0.67 8.15 -19.34
N VAL A 276 0.86 6.81 -19.43
CA VAL A 276 0.59 5.86 -18.36
C VAL A 276 1.87 5.10 -18.00
N ILE A 277 2.16 4.98 -16.71
CA ILE A 277 3.21 4.11 -16.20
C ILE A 277 2.57 3.03 -15.34
N ILE A 278 2.86 1.77 -15.66
CA ILE A 278 2.33 0.60 -14.95
C ILE A 278 3.49 -0.15 -14.29
N THR A 279 3.35 -0.49 -13.01
CA THR A 279 4.21 -1.47 -12.32
C THR A 279 3.35 -2.60 -11.75
N PRO A 280 3.88 -3.84 -11.68
CA PRO A 280 3.08 -5.03 -11.39
C PRO A 280 2.95 -5.28 -9.88
N HIS A 281 2.29 -4.37 -9.15
CA HIS A 281 2.05 -4.42 -7.71
C HIS A 281 3.34 -4.62 -6.90
N THR A 282 4.34 -3.79 -7.19
CA THR A 282 5.70 -3.92 -6.65
C THR A 282 6.15 -2.73 -5.82
N SER A 283 5.32 -1.68 -5.68
CA SER A 283 5.66 -0.45 -4.95
C SER A 283 6.10 -0.69 -3.49
N GLY A 284 5.59 -1.76 -2.86
CA GLY A 284 5.98 -2.14 -1.51
C GLY A 284 7.28 -2.97 -1.41
N ARG A 285 7.89 -3.39 -2.53
CA ARG A 285 9.09 -4.23 -2.50
C ARG A 285 10.30 -3.45 -2.00
N THR A 286 11.04 -4.03 -1.05
CA THR A 286 12.27 -3.47 -0.49
C THR A 286 13.05 -4.59 0.22
N PRO A 287 14.39 -4.61 0.16
CA PRO A 287 15.19 -5.55 0.93
C PRO A 287 15.06 -5.35 2.45
N ARG A 288 14.54 -4.20 2.90
CA ARG A 288 14.33 -3.90 4.33
C ARG A 288 12.98 -4.34 4.87
N ARG A 289 12.11 -5.00 4.06
CA ARG A 289 10.80 -5.47 4.52
C ARG A 289 10.91 -6.46 5.69
N PRO A 290 11.77 -7.51 5.64
CA PRO A 290 11.88 -8.48 6.73
C PRO A 290 12.29 -7.82 8.05
N GLU A 291 13.28 -6.92 8.01
CA GLU A 291 13.74 -6.17 9.19
C GLU A 291 12.62 -5.35 9.83
N ARG A 292 11.88 -4.56 9.01
CA ARG A 292 10.78 -3.72 9.51
C ARG A 292 9.60 -4.52 10.02
N ALA A 293 9.26 -5.62 9.36
CA ALA A 293 8.18 -6.50 9.78
C ALA A 293 8.51 -7.19 11.11
N MET A 294 9.74 -7.66 11.27
CA MET A 294 10.22 -8.28 12.51
C MET A 294 10.27 -7.25 13.65
N ALA A 295 10.75 -6.04 13.42
CA ALA A 295 10.75 -4.98 14.43
C ALA A 295 9.33 -4.64 14.94
N LEU A 296 8.34 -4.59 14.02
CA LEU A 296 6.94 -4.40 14.40
C LEU A 296 6.40 -5.60 15.21
N PHE A 297 6.76 -6.82 14.80
CA PHE A 297 6.36 -8.03 15.51
C PHE A 297 6.92 -8.06 16.92
N LEU A 298 8.21 -7.75 17.11
CA LEU A 298 8.87 -7.73 18.43
C LEU A 298 8.25 -6.67 19.36
N ASP A 299 7.98 -5.46 18.86
CA ASP A 299 7.27 -4.43 19.63
C ASP A 299 5.87 -4.92 20.05
N ASN A 300 5.10 -5.50 19.11
CA ASN A 300 3.77 -6.04 19.40
C ASN A 300 3.82 -7.27 20.32
N LEU A 301 4.85 -8.14 20.21
CA LEU A 301 5.04 -9.28 21.09
C LEU A 301 5.24 -8.82 22.54
N GLY A 302 6.11 -7.82 22.74
CA GLY A 302 6.29 -7.22 24.05
C GLY A 302 5.01 -6.64 24.63
N ARG A 303 4.21 -5.92 23.80
CA ARG A 303 2.90 -5.36 24.21
C ARG A 303 1.90 -6.46 24.56
N TYR A 304 1.77 -7.47 23.70
CA TYR A 304 0.86 -8.61 23.91
C TYR A 304 1.12 -9.29 25.25
N LEU A 305 2.38 -9.62 25.53
CA LEU A 305 2.77 -10.31 26.77
C LEU A 305 2.56 -9.46 28.04
N ARG A 306 2.57 -8.12 27.91
CA ARG A 306 2.25 -7.21 29.04
C ARG A 306 0.78 -6.81 29.11
N GLY A 307 -0.07 -7.30 28.19
CA GLY A 307 -1.48 -6.88 28.12
C GLY A 307 -1.68 -5.43 27.69
N GLU A 308 -0.72 -4.83 26.99
CA GLU A 308 -0.78 -3.47 26.48
C GLU A 308 -1.44 -3.42 25.08
N PRO A 309 -2.03 -2.27 24.68
CA PRO A 309 -2.58 -2.11 23.34
C PRO A 309 -1.51 -2.34 22.26
N MET A 310 -1.76 -3.28 21.34
CA MET A 310 -0.88 -3.55 20.20
C MET A 310 -1.07 -2.52 19.10
N ARG A 311 -0.06 -2.37 18.25
CA ARG A 311 -0.13 -1.54 17.04
C ARG A 311 -0.84 -2.28 15.92
N ASN A 312 -1.54 -1.51 15.08
CA ASN A 312 -2.15 -1.98 13.84
C ASN A 312 -3.14 -3.14 14.03
N VAL A 313 -3.91 -3.12 15.10
CA VAL A 313 -5.04 -4.03 15.29
C VAL A 313 -6.09 -3.72 14.22
N VAL A 314 -6.64 -4.79 13.60
CA VAL A 314 -7.61 -4.74 12.50
C VAL A 314 -9.03 -4.81 13.04
#